data_127507050f4b7c027eef03793856f579
#
_entry.id   127507050f4b7c027eef03793856f579
#
_cell.length_a   1.000
_cell.length_b   1.000
_cell.length_c   1.000
_cell.angle_alpha   90.00
_cell.angle_beta   90.00
_cell.angle_gamma   90.00
#
_symmetry.space_group_name_H-M   'P 1'
#
loop_
_entity.id
_entity.type
_entity.pdbx_description
1 polymer ?
#
loop_
_entity_poly.entity_id
_entity_poly.type
_entity_poly.pdbx_seq_one_letter_code
_entity_poly.pdbx_strand_id
1 'polypeptide(L)'
;MKILLTGGGTGGHIYPALAIGQYLKQQDSSTELLYIGTDKGMESKIVPKAGIPFESIEITGFKRKLSYDNVRTVIRFLQGVSRSKQLIKQFQPDVVVGTGGYVCGPVVYAAARLGVPTFIHEQNAIPGLTNKFLTRFVSHVGVSFEDSLAAFAKAKQVSFTGNPCASQVLEAIPGRGRASLELGPNQRYALIVGGSRGAKALNEAVIAMAEEEEQLQKLKQFVIVFATGDTYYEGTHERLRSTAAYQSGTIKLLPYINNMAEVLTDASIVVSRSGASSLAEITALGKPSILIPSPNVTNNHQEANARSLESVGAAEIILERELSGSSLIDRMSALLLDDHRLAKMSQASQFLAVPDSASRIALALSRITTNR
;
A
#
# COMPACT_ATOMS: atom_id res chain seq x y z
N MET A 1 17.66 3.76 19.73
CA MET A 1 16.84 4.96 19.43
C MET A 1 15.38 4.70 19.77
N LYS A 2 14.66 5.72 20.32
CA LYS A 2 13.21 5.62 20.62
C LYS A 2 12.41 6.27 19.51
N ILE A 3 11.55 5.51 18.84
CA ILE A 3 10.80 5.97 17.68
C ILE A 3 9.31 5.81 17.93
N LEU A 4 8.57 6.90 17.77
CA LEU A 4 7.13 6.88 17.83
C LEU A 4 6.57 6.89 16.40
N LEU A 5 5.81 5.85 16.06
CA LEU A 5 5.14 5.69 14.77
C LEU A 5 3.67 6.09 14.86
N THR A 6 3.12 6.63 13.79
CA THR A 6 1.69 6.91 13.70
C THR A 6 1.21 6.92 12.25
N GLY A 7 0.05 6.34 12.04
CA GLY A 7 -0.63 6.25 10.75
C GLY A 7 -1.89 5.42 10.90
N GLY A 8 -2.89 5.59 10.06
CA GLY A 8 -4.10 4.80 10.25
C GLY A 8 -5.18 5.02 9.22
N GLY A 9 -6.30 4.34 9.46
CA GLY A 9 -7.48 4.35 8.61
C GLY A 9 -7.42 3.38 7.43
N THR A 10 -6.25 3.14 6.85
CA THR A 10 -6.07 2.20 5.73
C THR A 10 -4.72 1.47 5.81
N GLY A 11 -4.62 0.31 5.17
CA GLY A 11 -3.36 -0.42 5.06
C GLY A 11 -2.24 0.40 4.42
N GLY A 12 -2.58 1.28 3.45
CA GLY A 12 -1.61 2.17 2.80
C GLY A 12 -0.89 3.16 3.72
N HIS A 13 -1.43 3.44 4.92
CA HIS A 13 -0.74 4.22 5.94
C HIS A 13 -0.09 3.34 7.02
N ILE A 14 -0.68 2.19 7.33
CA ILE A 14 -0.20 1.31 8.40
C ILE A 14 1.07 0.57 7.98
N TYR A 15 1.05 -0.10 6.82
CA TYR A 15 2.18 -0.90 6.36
C TYR A 15 3.47 -0.10 6.14
N PRO A 16 3.47 1.11 5.57
CA PRO A 16 4.67 1.94 5.51
C PRO A 16 5.27 2.28 6.87
N ALA A 17 4.43 2.56 7.90
CA ALA A 17 4.92 2.80 9.24
C ALA A 17 5.58 1.55 9.85
N LEU A 18 4.95 0.38 9.64
CA LEU A 18 5.50 -0.90 10.09
C LEU A 18 6.82 -1.22 9.38
N ALA A 19 6.89 -1.01 8.06
CA ALA A 19 8.09 -1.24 7.27
C ALA A 19 9.27 -0.37 7.77
N ILE A 20 9.04 0.91 8.05
CA ILE A 20 10.05 1.80 8.63
C ILE A 20 10.51 1.29 10.00
N GLY A 21 9.56 0.98 10.89
CA GLY A 21 9.87 0.51 12.25
C GLY A 21 10.64 -0.80 12.27
N GLN A 22 10.23 -1.77 11.45
CA GLN A 22 10.90 -3.07 11.32
C GLN A 22 12.31 -2.93 10.76
N TYR A 23 12.49 -2.14 9.68
CA TYR A 23 13.80 -1.88 9.12
C TYR A 23 14.74 -1.27 10.16
N LEU A 24 14.31 -0.24 10.90
CA LEU A 24 15.15 0.41 11.92
C LEU A 24 15.51 -0.53 13.07
N LYS A 25 14.58 -1.41 13.46
CA LYS A 25 14.83 -2.43 14.47
C LYS A 25 15.76 -3.55 14.00
N GLN A 26 15.75 -3.88 12.71
CA GLN A 26 16.74 -4.80 12.10
C GLN A 26 18.14 -4.19 12.06
N GLN A 27 18.25 -2.87 11.80
CA GLN A 27 19.56 -2.18 11.81
C GLN A 27 20.14 -2.03 13.22
N ASP A 28 19.28 -1.80 14.22
CA ASP A 28 19.66 -1.68 15.62
C ASP A 28 18.58 -2.31 16.52
N SER A 29 18.87 -3.49 17.05
CA SER A 29 17.98 -4.26 17.92
C SER A 29 17.60 -3.53 19.22
N SER A 30 18.41 -2.55 19.65
CA SER A 30 18.11 -1.70 20.80
C SER A 30 17.04 -0.63 20.52
N THR A 31 16.58 -0.49 19.27
CA THR A 31 15.54 0.46 18.89
C THR A 31 14.22 0.11 19.58
N GLU A 32 13.70 1.06 20.35
CA GLU A 32 12.39 0.97 20.99
C GLU A 32 11.32 1.63 20.09
N LEU A 33 10.24 0.92 19.87
CA LEU A 33 9.11 1.38 19.05
C LEU A 33 7.88 1.55 19.92
N LEU A 34 7.10 2.61 19.63
CA LEU A 34 5.73 2.78 20.11
C LEU A 34 4.88 3.23 18.93
N TYR A 35 3.68 2.69 18.80
CA TYR A 35 2.72 3.11 17.79
C TYR A 35 1.52 3.80 18.42
N ILE A 36 1.14 4.99 17.91
CA ILE A 36 -0.10 5.65 18.29
C ILE A 36 -1.08 5.61 17.11
N GLY A 37 -2.24 5.00 17.34
CA GLY A 37 -3.33 4.84 16.38
C GLY A 37 -4.70 5.19 16.96
N THR A 38 -5.75 4.57 16.41
CA THR A 38 -7.12 4.66 16.94
C THR A 38 -7.65 3.29 17.34
N ASP A 39 -8.47 3.19 18.37
CA ASP A 39 -9.00 1.91 18.86
C ASP A 39 -9.85 1.17 17.83
N LYS A 40 -10.57 1.92 17.00
CA LYS A 40 -11.53 1.40 16.00
C LYS A 40 -10.93 1.23 14.61
N GLY A 41 -9.68 1.67 14.41
CA GLY A 41 -8.97 1.56 13.14
C GLY A 41 -8.42 0.15 12.91
N MET A 42 -8.04 -0.14 11.66
CA MET A 42 -7.36 -1.41 11.33
C MET A 42 -6.04 -1.54 12.07
N GLU A 43 -5.38 -0.42 12.35
CA GLU A 43 -4.11 -0.33 13.06
C GLU A 43 -4.17 -0.98 14.45
N SER A 44 -5.30 -0.92 15.17
CA SER A 44 -5.45 -1.53 16.48
C SER A 44 -5.35 -3.05 16.47
N LYS A 45 -5.57 -3.69 15.31
CA LYS A 45 -5.44 -5.14 15.13
C LYS A 45 -4.12 -5.53 14.45
N ILE A 46 -3.65 -4.72 13.50
CA ILE A 46 -2.48 -5.03 12.68
C ILE A 46 -1.18 -4.78 13.46
N VAL A 47 -1.07 -3.65 14.15
CA VAL A 47 0.18 -3.23 14.82
C VAL A 47 0.58 -4.17 15.98
N PRO A 48 -0.34 -4.57 16.89
CA PRO A 48 0.01 -5.54 17.93
C PRO A 48 0.43 -6.90 17.38
N LYS A 49 -0.17 -7.35 16.25
CA LYS A 49 0.26 -8.60 15.59
C LYS A 49 1.69 -8.51 15.03
N ALA A 50 2.16 -7.31 14.70
CA ALA A 50 3.53 -7.06 14.28
C ALA A 50 4.50 -6.93 15.48
N GLY A 51 4.03 -7.14 16.72
CA GLY A 51 4.86 -7.08 17.94
C GLY A 51 5.28 -5.68 18.37
N ILE A 52 4.59 -4.63 17.90
CA ILE A 52 4.86 -3.24 18.28
C ILE A 52 3.87 -2.78 19.35
N PRO A 53 4.33 -2.23 20.50
CA PRO A 53 3.47 -1.63 21.51
C PRO A 53 2.55 -0.57 20.92
N PHE A 54 1.28 -0.61 21.30
CA PHE A 54 0.23 0.21 20.73
C PHE A 54 -0.50 1.04 21.80
N GLU A 55 -0.62 2.33 21.55
CA GLU A 55 -1.45 3.25 22.32
C GLU A 55 -2.49 3.89 21.40
N SER A 56 -3.60 4.35 21.97
CA SER A 56 -4.66 4.95 21.17
C SER A 56 -5.03 6.36 21.58
N ILE A 57 -5.54 7.09 20.59
CA ILE A 57 -6.19 8.39 20.75
C ILE A 57 -7.56 8.39 20.08
N GLU A 58 -8.49 9.15 20.63
CA GLU A 58 -9.79 9.37 19.98
C GLU A 58 -9.68 10.49 18.96
N ILE A 59 -9.92 10.15 17.69
CA ILE A 59 -10.00 11.12 16.59
C ILE A 59 -10.97 10.63 15.51
N THR A 60 -11.58 11.55 14.80
CA THR A 60 -12.41 11.27 13.62
C THR A 60 -11.96 12.14 12.45
N GLY A 61 -12.12 11.62 11.24
CA GLY A 61 -11.84 12.38 10.02
C GLY A 61 -12.82 13.55 9.84
N PHE A 62 -12.37 14.62 9.18
CA PHE A 62 -13.22 15.74 8.79
C PHE A 62 -14.21 15.32 7.71
N LYS A 63 -15.49 15.63 7.91
CA LYS A 63 -16.50 15.50 6.85
C LYS A 63 -16.36 16.67 5.86
N ARG A 64 -16.45 16.35 4.55
CA ARG A 64 -16.30 17.34 3.47
C ARG A 64 -17.40 18.42 3.44
N LYS A 65 -18.56 18.20 4.11
CA LYS A 65 -19.65 19.16 4.20
C LYS A 65 -19.55 19.94 5.51
N LEU A 66 -19.80 21.25 5.48
CA LEU A 66 -19.96 22.07 6.68
C LEU A 66 -21.08 21.48 7.53
N SER A 67 -20.76 21.02 8.73
CA SER A 67 -21.69 20.35 9.64
C SER A 67 -21.24 20.58 11.09
N TYR A 68 -22.19 20.53 12.03
CA TYR A 68 -21.88 20.53 13.46
C TYR A 68 -20.88 19.41 13.86
N ASP A 69 -20.82 18.33 13.08
CA ASP A 69 -19.83 17.27 13.28
C ASP A 69 -18.39 17.78 13.11
N ASN A 70 -18.16 18.81 12.31
CA ASN A 70 -16.82 19.39 12.14
C ASN A 70 -16.35 20.12 13.42
N VAL A 71 -17.26 20.72 14.20
CA VAL A 71 -16.94 21.29 15.51
C VAL A 71 -16.48 20.20 16.48
N ARG A 72 -17.22 19.08 16.50
CA ARG A 72 -16.81 17.88 17.27
C ARG A 72 -15.44 17.35 16.83
N THR A 73 -15.17 17.37 15.53
CA THR A 73 -13.87 16.91 14.98
C THR A 73 -12.74 17.84 15.44
N VAL A 74 -12.95 19.16 15.50
CA VAL A 74 -11.96 20.10 16.05
C VAL A 74 -11.70 19.84 17.54
N ILE A 75 -12.76 19.65 18.33
CA ILE A 75 -12.63 19.34 19.77
C ILE A 75 -11.84 18.03 19.94
N ARG A 76 -12.18 16.97 19.18
CA ARG A 76 -11.46 15.69 19.21
C ARG A 76 -10.01 15.84 18.76
N PHE A 77 -9.75 16.71 17.78
CA PHE A 77 -8.37 17.02 17.38
C PHE A 77 -7.57 17.61 18.53
N LEU A 78 -8.12 18.59 19.26
CA LEU A 78 -7.47 19.20 20.43
C LEU A 78 -7.27 18.22 21.58
N GLN A 79 -8.26 17.38 21.85
CA GLN A 79 -8.17 16.28 22.82
C GLN A 79 -7.09 15.26 22.40
N GLY A 80 -7.07 14.88 21.13
CA GLY A 80 -6.04 14.02 20.55
C GLY A 80 -4.64 14.61 20.68
N VAL A 81 -4.47 15.92 20.43
CA VAL A 81 -3.19 16.63 20.66
C VAL A 81 -2.79 16.58 22.14
N SER A 82 -3.74 16.81 23.07
CA SER A 82 -3.47 16.76 24.52
C SER A 82 -3.02 15.37 24.97
N ARG A 83 -3.76 14.31 24.56
CA ARG A 83 -3.40 12.91 24.86
C ARG A 83 -2.06 12.53 24.22
N SER A 84 -1.83 12.93 22.97
CA SER A 84 -0.55 12.68 22.27
C SER A 84 0.63 13.33 23.01
N LYS A 85 0.48 14.56 23.52
CA LYS A 85 1.52 15.21 24.35
C LYS A 85 1.86 14.41 25.60
N GLN A 86 0.86 13.83 26.27
CA GLN A 86 1.09 12.97 27.44
C GLN A 86 1.90 11.73 27.08
N LEU A 87 1.49 11.01 26.03
CA LEU A 87 2.17 9.79 25.55
C LEU A 87 3.60 10.08 25.08
N ILE A 88 3.82 11.18 24.34
CA ILE A 88 5.14 11.61 23.87
C ILE A 88 6.05 11.93 25.05
N LYS A 89 5.56 12.65 26.08
CA LYS A 89 6.34 12.95 27.30
C LYS A 89 6.67 11.70 28.11
N GLN A 90 5.79 10.71 28.13
CA GLN A 90 6.01 9.44 28.81
C GLN A 90 7.01 8.57 28.09
N PHE A 91 6.89 8.43 26.78
CA PHE A 91 7.76 7.57 25.96
C PHE A 91 9.12 8.23 25.67
N GLN A 92 9.15 9.57 25.58
CA GLN A 92 10.35 10.37 25.25
C GLN A 92 11.02 9.95 23.94
N PRO A 93 10.29 9.99 22.79
CA PRO A 93 10.88 9.57 21.53
C PRO A 93 11.96 10.54 21.05
N ASP A 94 12.99 9.99 20.40
CA ASP A 94 14.00 10.76 19.67
C ASP A 94 13.41 11.37 18.39
N VAL A 95 12.46 10.66 17.77
CA VAL A 95 11.78 11.09 16.56
C VAL A 95 10.35 10.55 16.50
N VAL A 96 9.46 11.31 15.86
CA VAL A 96 8.09 10.89 15.55
C VAL A 96 7.93 10.77 14.04
N VAL A 97 7.48 9.60 13.58
CA VAL A 97 7.26 9.27 12.18
C VAL A 97 5.77 9.13 11.90
N GLY A 98 5.24 9.95 11.02
CA GLY A 98 3.85 9.91 10.58
C GLY A 98 3.74 9.46 9.12
N THR A 99 2.86 8.51 8.84
CA THR A 99 2.65 7.97 7.49
C THR A 99 1.29 8.34 6.89
N GLY A 100 0.53 9.21 7.57
CA GLY A 100 -0.76 9.70 7.08
C GLY A 100 -1.98 9.13 7.78
N GLY A 101 -3.15 9.47 7.24
CA GLY A 101 -4.42 9.26 7.93
C GLY A 101 -4.71 10.35 8.93
N TYR A 102 -5.96 10.39 9.41
CA TYR A 102 -6.41 11.47 10.31
C TYR A 102 -5.77 11.40 11.71
N VAL A 103 -5.36 10.22 12.18
CA VAL A 103 -4.67 10.04 13.47
C VAL A 103 -3.28 10.67 13.49
N CYS A 104 -2.61 10.69 12.35
CA CYS A 104 -1.29 11.29 12.20
C CYS A 104 -1.28 12.80 12.52
N GLY A 105 -2.38 13.50 12.20
CA GLY A 105 -2.51 14.94 12.42
C GLY A 105 -2.20 15.40 13.86
N PRO A 106 -2.97 14.98 14.87
CA PRO A 106 -2.76 15.39 16.25
C PRO A 106 -1.44 14.88 16.85
N VAL A 107 -0.99 13.66 16.48
CA VAL A 107 0.24 13.06 17.04
C VAL A 107 1.48 13.82 16.57
N VAL A 108 1.64 13.98 15.26
CA VAL A 108 2.80 14.68 14.68
C VAL A 108 2.79 16.17 15.04
N TYR A 109 1.60 16.80 15.04
CA TYR A 109 1.48 18.19 15.48
C TYR A 109 1.90 18.36 16.95
N ALA A 110 1.48 17.47 17.85
CA ALA A 110 1.88 17.47 19.24
C ALA A 110 3.39 17.34 19.41
N ALA A 111 4.03 16.43 18.67
CA ALA A 111 5.47 16.22 18.67
C ALA A 111 6.22 17.48 18.20
N ALA A 112 5.81 18.06 17.09
CA ALA A 112 6.40 19.31 16.58
C ALA A 112 6.29 20.45 17.58
N ARG A 113 5.15 20.58 18.31
CA ARG A 113 4.94 21.60 19.35
C ARG A 113 5.75 21.33 20.64
N LEU A 114 6.22 20.12 20.86
CA LEU A 114 7.12 19.75 21.95
C LEU A 114 8.61 19.83 21.55
N GLY A 115 8.92 20.24 20.33
CA GLY A 115 10.30 20.31 19.82
C GLY A 115 10.93 18.94 19.51
N VAL A 116 10.12 17.87 19.45
CA VAL A 116 10.59 16.54 19.03
C VAL A 116 10.78 16.53 17.51
N PRO A 117 11.89 16.03 16.97
CA PRO A 117 12.07 15.84 15.54
C PRO A 117 10.92 15.05 14.91
N THR A 118 10.42 15.51 13.76
CA THR A 118 9.24 14.92 13.11
C THR A 118 9.52 14.64 11.64
N PHE A 119 9.14 13.46 11.20
CA PHE A 119 9.17 13.04 9.82
C PHE A 119 7.77 12.62 9.40
N ILE A 120 7.31 13.08 8.24
CA ILE A 120 6.10 12.53 7.62
C ILE A 120 6.45 11.92 6.28
N HIS A 121 5.74 10.84 5.94
CA HIS A 121 5.89 10.14 4.67
C HIS A 121 4.59 10.22 3.87
N GLU A 122 4.67 10.68 2.63
CA GLU A 122 3.56 10.67 1.68
C GLU A 122 3.72 9.53 0.69
N GLN A 123 2.74 8.65 0.63
CA GLN A 123 2.80 7.46 -0.22
C GLN A 123 2.25 7.69 -1.62
N ASN A 124 1.35 8.65 -1.82
CA ASN A 124 0.61 8.83 -3.07
C ASN A 124 1.17 9.98 -3.92
N ALA A 125 0.95 9.89 -5.23
CA ALA A 125 1.29 10.96 -6.17
C ALA A 125 0.52 12.26 -5.85
N ILE A 126 -0.73 12.14 -5.38
CA ILE A 126 -1.52 13.29 -4.88
C ILE A 126 -1.51 13.29 -3.36
N PRO A 127 -0.89 14.28 -2.70
CA PRO A 127 -0.75 14.34 -1.26
C PRO A 127 -2.08 14.42 -0.51
N GLY A 128 -2.13 13.67 0.61
CA GLY A 128 -3.24 13.71 1.55
C GLY A 128 -3.35 15.03 2.32
N LEU A 129 -4.57 15.41 2.72
CA LEU A 129 -4.83 16.67 3.44
C LEU A 129 -4.08 16.76 4.77
N THR A 130 -3.96 15.66 5.50
CA THR A 130 -3.22 15.62 6.77
C THR A 130 -1.75 15.95 6.56
N ASN A 131 -1.09 15.34 5.57
CA ASN A 131 0.31 15.60 5.27
C ASN A 131 0.52 17.03 4.77
N LYS A 132 -0.39 17.56 3.93
CA LYS A 132 -0.37 18.98 3.51
C LYS A 132 -0.48 19.94 4.72
N PHE A 133 -1.33 19.64 5.68
CA PHE A 133 -1.45 20.44 6.92
C PHE A 133 -0.16 20.38 7.74
N LEU A 134 0.41 19.19 7.92
CA LEU A 134 1.59 18.97 8.75
C LEU A 134 2.88 19.53 8.15
N THR A 135 2.95 19.73 6.84
CA THR A 135 4.14 20.21 6.10
C THR A 135 4.83 21.41 6.76
N ARG A 136 4.04 22.34 7.33
CA ARG A 136 4.57 23.58 7.94
C ARG A 136 5.20 23.37 9.32
N PHE A 137 4.96 22.23 9.95
CA PHE A 137 5.34 21.96 11.33
C PHE A 137 6.46 20.93 11.45
N VAL A 138 6.61 20.07 10.44
CA VAL A 138 7.53 18.94 10.51
C VAL A 138 8.96 19.30 10.13
N SER A 139 9.89 18.49 10.61
CA SER A 139 11.32 18.64 10.30
C SER A 139 11.63 18.19 8.89
N HIS A 140 11.01 17.10 8.41
CA HIS A 140 11.28 16.51 7.10
C HIS A 140 10.03 15.83 6.53
N VAL A 141 9.89 15.87 5.20
CA VAL A 141 8.86 15.15 4.42
C VAL A 141 9.56 14.20 3.46
N GLY A 142 9.27 12.90 3.57
CA GLY A 142 9.61 11.90 2.56
C GLY A 142 8.45 11.67 1.60
N VAL A 143 8.71 11.46 0.32
CA VAL A 143 7.69 11.18 -0.69
C VAL A 143 8.00 9.91 -1.49
N SER A 144 6.96 9.16 -1.88
CA SER A 144 7.09 7.96 -2.71
C SER A 144 7.15 8.25 -4.20
N PHE A 145 6.60 9.38 -4.66
CA PHE A 145 6.58 9.81 -6.05
C PHE A 145 7.31 11.14 -6.20
N GLU A 146 8.19 11.26 -7.18
CA GLU A 146 8.91 12.51 -7.45
C GLU A 146 7.96 13.67 -7.77
N ASP A 147 6.88 13.40 -8.48
CA ASP A 147 5.84 14.37 -8.82
C ASP A 147 5.22 15.05 -7.58
N SER A 148 5.28 14.39 -6.43
CA SER A 148 4.77 14.93 -5.17
C SER A 148 5.69 15.97 -4.52
N LEU A 149 6.98 16.05 -4.89
CA LEU A 149 7.95 16.97 -4.28
C LEU A 149 7.48 18.42 -4.33
N ALA A 150 6.96 18.86 -5.48
CA ALA A 150 6.48 20.23 -5.67
C ALA A 150 5.35 20.62 -4.70
N ALA A 151 4.50 19.67 -4.31
CA ALA A 151 3.41 19.91 -3.38
C ALA A 151 3.89 20.17 -1.94
N PHE A 152 5.13 19.81 -1.62
CA PHE A 152 5.77 19.99 -0.33
C PHE A 152 6.89 21.04 -0.33
N ALA A 153 6.96 21.90 -1.34
CA ALA A 153 7.99 22.95 -1.47
C ALA A 153 8.07 23.92 -0.26
N LYS A 154 7.01 23.97 0.59
CA LYS A 154 6.98 24.76 1.84
C LYS A 154 7.49 24.00 3.06
N ALA A 155 7.90 22.75 2.93
CA ALA A 155 8.51 21.98 4.00
C ALA A 155 9.91 22.53 4.32
N LYS A 156 10.37 22.33 5.56
CA LYS A 156 11.76 22.66 5.93
C LYS A 156 12.74 21.82 5.12
N GLN A 157 12.44 20.55 4.97
CA GLN A 157 13.18 19.60 4.13
C GLN A 157 12.17 18.65 3.46
N VAL A 158 12.43 18.31 2.21
CA VAL A 158 11.69 17.31 1.46
C VAL A 158 12.66 16.45 0.65
N SER A 159 12.40 15.15 0.55
CA SER A 159 13.20 14.25 -0.25
C SER A 159 12.35 13.13 -0.89
N PHE A 160 12.77 12.70 -2.07
CA PHE A 160 12.27 11.49 -2.70
C PHE A 160 12.91 10.28 -2.02
N THR A 161 12.12 9.55 -1.26
CA THR A 161 12.55 8.37 -0.50
C THR A 161 12.08 7.06 -1.10
N GLY A 162 11.10 7.09 -1.99
CA GLY A 162 10.35 5.90 -2.35
C GLY A 162 9.44 5.43 -1.21
N ASN A 163 8.75 4.32 -1.41
CA ASN A 163 7.86 3.73 -0.40
C ASN A 163 8.59 2.60 0.36
N PRO A 164 8.62 2.61 1.69
CA PRO A 164 9.38 1.63 2.48
C PRO A 164 8.91 0.17 2.31
N CYS A 165 7.68 -0.07 1.82
CA CYS A 165 7.20 -1.42 1.51
C CYS A 165 8.01 -2.08 0.38
N ALA A 166 8.63 -1.29 -0.52
CA ALA A 166 9.49 -1.81 -1.59
C ALA A 166 10.69 -2.61 -1.07
N SER A 167 11.28 -2.18 0.05
CA SER A 167 12.44 -2.87 0.63
C SER A 167 12.10 -4.23 1.22
N GLN A 168 10.90 -4.40 1.76
CA GLN A 168 10.46 -5.66 2.39
C GLN A 168 10.20 -6.76 1.36
N VAL A 169 9.62 -6.42 0.20
CA VAL A 169 9.27 -7.42 -0.81
C VAL A 169 10.49 -8.08 -1.45
N LEU A 170 11.63 -7.42 -1.42
CA LEU A 170 12.90 -7.92 -1.96
C LEU A 170 13.55 -9.03 -1.13
N GLU A 171 13.09 -9.24 0.12
CA GLU A 171 13.53 -10.36 0.97
C GLU A 171 12.88 -11.69 0.56
N ALA A 172 11.89 -11.67 -0.34
CA ALA A 172 11.17 -12.85 -0.80
C ALA A 172 12.06 -13.81 -1.60
N ILE A 173 11.91 -15.09 -1.33
CA ILE A 173 12.71 -16.13 -1.98
C ILE A 173 11.96 -16.62 -3.23
N PRO A 174 12.53 -16.48 -4.46
CA PRO A 174 11.93 -17.00 -5.69
C PRO A 174 11.59 -18.49 -5.60
N GLY A 175 10.47 -18.88 -6.19
CA GLY A 175 9.97 -20.26 -6.20
C GLY A 175 9.08 -20.60 -5.00
N ARG A 176 9.20 -19.91 -3.86
CA ARG A 176 8.36 -20.16 -2.69
C ARG A 176 6.89 -19.79 -2.92
N GLY A 177 6.63 -18.78 -3.71
CA GLY A 177 5.28 -18.37 -4.07
C GLY A 177 4.56 -19.47 -4.85
N ARG A 178 5.20 -20.05 -5.90
CA ARG A 178 4.65 -21.19 -6.63
C ARG A 178 4.44 -22.41 -5.73
N ALA A 179 5.42 -22.73 -4.90
CA ALA A 179 5.32 -23.86 -3.98
C ALA A 179 4.14 -23.71 -3.01
N SER A 180 3.93 -22.52 -2.43
CA SER A 180 2.80 -22.24 -1.52
C SER A 180 1.44 -22.30 -2.22
N LEU A 181 1.43 -22.08 -3.52
CA LEU A 181 0.26 -22.22 -4.39
C LEU A 181 0.10 -23.62 -4.99
N GLU A 182 0.96 -24.58 -4.63
CA GLU A 182 0.98 -25.93 -5.18
C GLU A 182 1.09 -25.96 -6.72
N LEU A 183 1.82 -24.99 -7.28
CA LEU A 183 2.09 -24.87 -8.71
C LEU A 183 3.44 -25.49 -9.07
N GLY A 184 3.50 -26.08 -10.26
CA GLY A 184 4.75 -26.62 -10.80
C GLY A 184 5.81 -25.54 -11.03
N PRO A 185 7.11 -25.90 -11.05
CA PRO A 185 8.22 -24.94 -11.13
C PRO A 185 8.21 -24.09 -12.41
N ASN A 186 7.66 -24.60 -13.49
CA ASN A 186 7.55 -23.92 -14.78
C ASN A 186 6.15 -23.37 -15.06
N GLN A 187 5.21 -23.53 -14.15
CA GLN A 187 3.85 -23.07 -14.33
C GLN A 187 3.76 -21.57 -14.15
N ARG A 188 3.39 -20.85 -15.20
CA ARG A 188 3.21 -19.40 -15.20
C ARG A 188 1.83 -19.05 -14.66
N TYR A 189 1.75 -17.96 -13.91
CA TYR A 189 0.46 -17.49 -13.41
C TYR A 189 0.33 -15.97 -13.44
N ALA A 190 -0.92 -15.52 -13.56
CA ALA A 190 -1.35 -14.15 -13.30
C ALA A 190 -1.87 -14.05 -11.87
N LEU A 191 -1.46 -13.01 -11.14
CA LEU A 191 -1.96 -12.73 -9.80
C LEU A 191 -3.00 -11.62 -9.86
N ILE A 192 -4.23 -11.88 -9.39
CA ILE A 192 -5.31 -10.89 -9.31
C ILE A 192 -5.61 -10.60 -7.85
N VAL A 193 -5.45 -9.35 -7.42
CA VAL A 193 -5.67 -8.91 -6.02
C VAL A 193 -6.36 -7.55 -5.92
N GLY A 194 -7.41 -7.47 -5.14
CA GLY A 194 -8.18 -6.24 -4.89
C GLY A 194 -7.67 -5.38 -3.73
N GLY A 195 -6.52 -5.76 -3.12
CA GLY A 195 -6.03 -5.21 -1.85
C GLY A 195 -6.55 -5.99 -0.63
N SER A 196 -6.13 -5.61 0.57
CA SER A 196 -6.36 -6.38 1.83
C SER A 196 -7.84 -6.61 2.20
N ARG A 197 -8.76 -5.82 1.65
CA ARG A 197 -10.21 -5.98 1.86
C ARG A 197 -10.93 -6.60 0.66
N GLY A 198 -10.21 -6.89 -0.42
CA GLY A 198 -10.80 -7.20 -1.70
C GLY A 198 -11.40 -5.98 -2.41
N ALA A 199 -11.92 -6.20 -3.61
CA ALA A 199 -12.53 -5.15 -4.43
C ALA A 199 -13.73 -5.72 -5.20
N LYS A 200 -14.95 -5.33 -4.81
CA LYS A 200 -16.19 -5.89 -5.38
C LYS A 200 -16.20 -5.86 -6.90
N ALA A 201 -15.88 -4.71 -7.52
CA ALA A 201 -15.90 -4.57 -8.98
C ALA A 201 -14.89 -5.51 -9.66
N LEU A 202 -13.69 -5.68 -9.08
CA LEU A 202 -12.69 -6.62 -9.60
C LEU A 202 -13.17 -8.07 -9.45
N ASN A 203 -13.77 -8.40 -8.29
CA ASN A 203 -14.30 -9.74 -8.05
C ASN A 203 -15.42 -10.09 -9.04
N GLU A 204 -16.36 -9.16 -9.30
CA GLU A 204 -17.41 -9.35 -10.31
C GLU A 204 -16.85 -9.54 -11.72
N ALA A 205 -15.80 -8.79 -12.08
CA ALA A 205 -15.15 -8.93 -13.38
C ALA A 205 -14.44 -10.28 -13.56
N VAL A 206 -13.83 -10.81 -12.49
CA VAL A 206 -13.20 -12.16 -12.53
C VAL A 206 -14.27 -13.25 -12.63
N ILE A 207 -15.40 -13.10 -11.97
CA ILE A 207 -16.52 -14.04 -12.11
C ILE A 207 -17.04 -14.00 -13.56
N ALA A 208 -17.30 -12.82 -14.11
CA ALA A 208 -17.73 -12.68 -15.52
C ALA A 208 -16.68 -13.27 -16.49
N MET A 209 -15.38 -13.06 -16.21
CA MET A 209 -14.30 -13.66 -16.98
C MET A 209 -14.38 -15.20 -16.98
N ALA A 210 -14.70 -15.82 -15.84
CA ALA A 210 -14.82 -17.27 -15.71
C ALA A 210 -16.04 -17.84 -16.46
N GLU A 211 -17.08 -17.04 -16.67
CA GLU A 211 -18.29 -17.36 -17.43
C GLU A 211 -18.06 -17.25 -18.96
N GLU A 212 -17.03 -16.50 -19.40
CA GLU A 212 -16.66 -16.33 -20.82
C GLU A 212 -15.71 -17.46 -21.29
N GLU A 213 -16.15 -18.72 -21.22
CA GLU A 213 -15.32 -19.92 -21.41
C GLU A 213 -14.55 -19.93 -22.74
N GLU A 214 -15.19 -19.56 -23.85
CA GLU A 214 -14.56 -19.54 -25.17
C GLU A 214 -13.40 -18.55 -25.24
N GLN A 215 -13.59 -17.35 -24.72
CA GLN A 215 -12.53 -16.33 -24.71
C GLN A 215 -11.41 -16.70 -23.74
N LEU A 216 -11.73 -17.28 -22.59
CA LEU A 216 -10.78 -17.69 -21.57
C LEU A 216 -9.84 -18.81 -22.04
N GLN A 217 -10.19 -19.58 -23.08
CA GLN A 217 -9.31 -20.57 -23.71
C GLN A 217 -7.97 -19.94 -24.16
N LYS A 218 -7.90 -18.65 -24.46
CA LYS A 218 -6.65 -17.93 -24.77
C LYS A 218 -5.64 -18.03 -23.63
N LEU A 219 -6.11 -18.15 -22.40
CA LEU A 219 -5.30 -18.16 -21.16
C LEU A 219 -5.11 -19.56 -20.54
N LYS A 220 -5.60 -20.65 -21.19
CA LYS A 220 -5.59 -22.02 -20.64
C LYS A 220 -4.22 -22.56 -20.19
N GLN A 221 -3.14 -22.01 -20.73
CA GLN A 221 -1.77 -22.41 -20.36
C GLN A 221 -1.25 -21.72 -19.10
N PHE A 222 -2.00 -20.75 -18.58
CA PHE A 222 -1.65 -20.00 -17.38
C PHE A 222 -2.64 -20.34 -16.25
N VAL A 223 -2.17 -20.21 -15.02
CA VAL A 223 -3.05 -20.21 -13.86
C VAL A 223 -3.39 -18.77 -13.48
N ILE A 224 -4.64 -18.55 -13.11
CA ILE A 224 -5.11 -17.27 -12.58
C ILE A 224 -5.28 -17.43 -11.08
N VAL A 225 -4.34 -16.92 -10.31
CA VAL A 225 -4.40 -16.90 -8.85
C VAL A 225 -5.18 -15.67 -8.43
N PHE A 226 -6.34 -15.88 -7.83
CA PHE A 226 -7.26 -14.82 -7.49
C PHE A 226 -7.54 -14.75 -5.99
N ALA A 227 -7.17 -13.64 -5.35
CA ALA A 227 -7.48 -13.36 -3.95
C ALA A 227 -8.61 -12.32 -3.83
N THR A 228 -9.75 -12.78 -3.33
CA THR A 228 -10.99 -11.98 -3.24
C THR A 228 -11.03 -10.99 -2.10
N GLY A 229 -10.28 -11.25 -1.01
CA GLY A 229 -10.50 -10.72 0.33
C GLY A 229 -11.55 -11.54 1.10
N ASP A 230 -11.32 -11.75 2.39
CA ASP A 230 -12.13 -12.62 3.25
C ASP A 230 -13.64 -12.36 3.14
N THR A 231 -14.02 -11.07 3.07
CA THR A 231 -15.44 -10.67 3.03
C THR A 231 -16.20 -11.18 1.80
N TYR A 232 -15.50 -11.38 0.68
CA TYR A 232 -16.11 -11.74 -0.59
C TYR A 232 -15.93 -13.22 -0.95
N TYR A 233 -15.10 -13.94 -0.21
CA TYR A 233 -14.68 -15.28 -0.59
C TYR A 233 -15.85 -16.24 -0.80
N GLU A 234 -16.71 -16.40 0.19
CA GLU A 234 -17.82 -17.36 0.14
C GLU A 234 -18.77 -17.08 -1.05
N GLY A 235 -19.17 -15.81 -1.22
CA GLY A 235 -20.06 -15.45 -2.33
C GLY A 235 -19.42 -15.59 -3.71
N THR A 236 -18.09 -15.39 -3.80
CA THR A 236 -17.33 -15.59 -5.04
C THR A 236 -17.15 -17.08 -5.32
N HIS A 237 -16.83 -17.87 -4.31
CA HIS A 237 -16.67 -19.32 -4.42
C HIS A 237 -17.97 -20.00 -4.90
N GLU A 238 -19.12 -19.64 -4.34
CA GLU A 238 -20.42 -20.15 -4.75
C GLU A 238 -20.69 -19.94 -6.26
N ARG A 239 -20.29 -18.80 -6.79
CA ARG A 239 -20.49 -18.46 -8.21
C ARG A 239 -19.46 -19.12 -9.12
N LEU A 240 -18.21 -19.24 -8.67
CA LEU A 240 -17.13 -19.81 -9.50
C LEU A 240 -17.12 -21.34 -9.53
N ARG A 241 -17.55 -22.03 -8.46
CA ARG A 241 -17.40 -23.50 -8.32
C ARG A 241 -17.99 -24.34 -9.44
N SER A 242 -19.01 -23.81 -10.15
CA SER A 242 -19.67 -24.47 -11.26
C SER A 242 -19.03 -24.14 -12.63
N THR A 243 -18.11 -23.20 -12.71
CA THR A 243 -17.47 -22.82 -13.98
C THR A 243 -16.37 -23.82 -14.37
N ALA A 244 -16.21 -24.05 -15.67
CA ALA A 244 -15.15 -24.92 -16.20
C ALA A 244 -13.76 -24.42 -15.81
N ALA A 245 -13.55 -23.10 -15.72
CA ALA A 245 -12.30 -22.49 -15.33
C ALA A 245 -11.88 -22.81 -13.89
N TYR A 246 -12.82 -22.88 -12.98
CA TYR A 246 -12.54 -23.29 -11.60
C TYR A 246 -12.33 -24.79 -11.47
N GLN A 247 -13.17 -25.60 -12.12
CA GLN A 247 -13.08 -27.07 -12.08
C GLN A 247 -11.80 -27.61 -12.72
N SER A 248 -11.30 -26.95 -13.77
CA SER A 248 -10.03 -27.30 -14.42
C SER A 248 -8.78 -26.83 -13.66
N GLY A 249 -8.93 -26.00 -12.63
CA GLY A 249 -7.82 -25.36 -11.94
C GLY A 249 -7.19 -24.18 -12.70
N THR A 250 -7.78 -23.72 -13.80
CA THR A 250 -7.35 -22.50 -14.50
C THR A 250 -7.48 -21.28 -13.59
N ILE A 251 -8.53 -21.23 -12.75
CA ILE A 251 -8.69 -20.22 -11.69
C ILE A 251 -8.48 -20.89 -10.34
N LYS A 252 -7.45 -20.44 -9.60
CA LYS A 252 -7.20 -20.79 -8.20
C LYS A 252 -7.68 -19.67 -7.30
N LEU A 253 -8.78 -19.93 -6.60
CA LEU A 253 -9.44 -18.95 -5.72
C LEU A 253 -8.90 -19.03 -4.31
N LEU A 254 -8.57 -17.87 -3.71
CA LEU A 254 -8.08 -17.75 -2.33
C LEU A 254 -8.83 -16.63 -1.60
N PRO A 255 -9.13 -16.79 -0.29
CA PRO A 255 -9.69 -15.71 0.51
C PRO A 255 -8.65 -14.60 0.73
N TYR A 256 -7.42 -14.98 1.05
CA TYR A 256 -6.30 -14.10 1.38
C TYR A 256 -4.96 -14.78 1.08
N ILE A 257 -3.92 -13.99 0.83
CA ILE A 257 -2.54 -14.47 0.61
C ILE A 257 -1.67 -13.94 1.75
N ASN A 258 -1.22 -14.83 2.63
CA ASN A 258 -0.39 -14.46 3.78
C ASN A 258 1.07 -14.16 3.40
N ASN A 259 1.61 -14.87 2.43
CA ASN A 259 2.96 -14.74 1.90
C ASN A 259 2.98 -13.97 0.57
N MET A 260 2.34 -12.80 0.57
CA MET A 260 2.16 -11.98 -0.66
C MET A 260 3.48 -11.66 -1.36
N ALA A 261 4.55 -11.42 -0.62
CA ALA A 261 5.86 -11.09 -1.18
C ALA A 261 6.39 -12.21 -2.10
N GLU A 262 6.33 -13.47 -1.64
CA GLU A 262 6.76 -14.63 -2.43
C GLU A 262 5.84 -14.86 -3.64
N VAL A 263 4.52 -14.71 -3.45
CA VAL A 263 3.54 -14.88 -4.53
C VAL A 263 3.71 -13.78 -5.58
N LEU A 264 3.92 -12.53 -5.20
CA LEU A 264 4.26 -11.43 -6.12
C LEU A 264 5.56 -11.72 -6.88
N THR A 265 6.60 -12.21 -6.19
CA THR A 265 7.91 -12.51 -6.79
C THR A 265 7.81 -13.49 -7.93
N ASP A 266 6.94 -14.48 -7.85
CA ASP A 266 6.80 -15.55 -8.85
C ASP A 266 5.74 -15.26 -9.92
N ALA A 267 4.90 -14.23 -9.75
CA ALA A 267 3.86 -13.87 -10.71
C ALA A 267 4.44 -13.40 -12.06
N SER A 268 3.80 -13.80 -13.17
CA SER A 268 4.15 -13.33 -14.51
C SER A 268 3.60 -11.94 -14.79
N ILE A 269 2.37 -11.68 -14.36
CA ILE A 269 1.71 -10.36 -14.34
C ILE A 269 0.93 -10.18 -13.06
N VAL A 270 0.69 -8.92 -12.69
CA VAL A 270 -0.13 -8.56 -11.54
C VAL A 270 -1.30 -7.71 -12.00
N VAL A 271 -2.53 -8.12 -11.66
CA VAL A 271 -3.75 -7.34 -11.84
C VAL A 271 -4.18 -6.84 -10.47
N SER A 272 -4.16 -5.54 -10.23
CA SER A 272 -4.44 -5.03 -8.89
C SER A 272 -5.03 -3.62 -8.87
N ARG A 273 -5.52 -3.22 -7.68
CA ARG A 273 -5.73 -1.79 -7.37
C ARG A 273 -4.38 -1.06 -7.35
N SER A 274 -4.39 0.23 -7.65
CA SER A 274 -3.20 1.08 -7.68
C SER A 274 -2.93 1.81 -6.35
N GLY A 275 -2.98 1.05 -5.24
CA GLY A 275 -2.53 1.55 -3.95
C GLY A 275 -1.00 1.74 -3.94
N ALA A 276 -0.52 2.84 -3.38
CA ALA A 276 0.89 3.23 -3.46
C ALA A 276 1.88 2.17 -2.91
N SER A 277 1.51 1.44 -1.83
CA SER A 277 2.35 0.36 -1.30
C SER A 277 2.43 -0.83 -2.26
N SER A 278 1.28 -1.24 -2.84
CA SER A 278 1.26 -2.32 -3.84
C SER A 278 2.06 -1.96 -5.09
N LEU A 279 1.97 -0.70 -5.55
CA LEU A 279 2.77 -0.24 -6.69
C LEU A 279 4.27 -0.26 -6.39
N ALA A 280 4.66 0.12 -5.17
CA ALA A 280 6.06 0.06 -4.76
C ALA A 280 6.60 -1.39 -4.71
N GLU A 281 5.79 -2.34 -4.26
CA GLU A 281 6.11 -3.77 -4.27
C GLU A 281 6.20 -4.32 -5.71
N ILE A 282 5.25 -3.97 -6.57
CA ILE A 282 5.20 -4.34 -7.99
C ILE A 282 6.45 -3.82 -8.72
N THR A 283 6.78 -2.54 -8.55
CA THR A 283 7.93 -1.93 -9.20
C THR A 283 9.26 -2.45 -8.66
N ALA A 284 9.38 -2.66 -7.34
CA ALA A 284 10.58 -3.24 -6.73
C ALA A 284 10.92 -4.63 -7.30
N LEU A 285 9.90 -5.42 -7.61
CA LEU A 285 10.04 -6.74 -8.23
C LEU A 285 10.07 -6.69 -9.77
N GLY A 286 9.96 -5.51 -10.37
CA GLY A 286 9.91 -5.36 -11.82
C GLY A 286 8.73 -6.09 -12.48
N LYS A 287 7.56 -6.14 -11.82
CA LYS A 287 6.42 -6.91 -12.34
C LYS A 287 5.62 -6.12 -13.36
N PRO A 288 5.34 -6.71 -14.55
CA PRO A 288 4.33 -6.19 -15.45
C PRO A 288 2.97 -6.16 -14.77
N SER A 289 2.19 -5.08 -14.97
CA SER A 289 0.93 -4.95 -14.25
C SER A 289 -0.21 -4.36 -15.09
N ILE A 290 -1.43 -4.79 -14.76
CA ILE A 290 -2.69 -4.19 -15.18
C ILE A 290 -3.31 -3.56 -13.94
N LEU A 291 -3.45 -2.25 -13.94
CA LEU A 291 -3.92 -1.48 -12.80
C LEU A 291 -5.38 -1.07 -12.95
N ILE A 292 -6.14 -1.30 -11.91
CA ILE A 292 -7.58 -1.00 -11.86
C ILE A 292 -7.79 0.01 -10.71
N PRO A 293 -7.60 1.32 -10.97
CA PRO A 293 -7.74 2.35 -9.95
C PRO A 293 -9.15 2.36 -9.37
N SER A 294 -9.25 2.45 -8.02
CA SER A 294 -10.54 2.63 -7.36
C SER A 294 -11.01 4.09 -7.50
N PRO A 295 -12.24 4.34 -7.99
CA PRO A 295 -12.78 5.69 -8.04
C PRO A 295 -13.24 6.20 -6.66
N ASN A 296 -13.37 5.29 -5.69
CA ASN A 296 -13.92 5.57 -4.36
C ASN A 296 -12.86 6.01 -3.34
N VAL A 297 -11.75 6.58 -3.81
CA VAL A 297 -10.67 7.08 -2.95
C VAL A 297 -10.60 8.60 -2.94
N THR A 298 -9.99 9.15 -1.89
CA THR A 298 -9.84 10.61 -1.76
C THR A 298 -9.01 11.18 -2.90
N ASN A 299 -9.52 12.24 -3.55
CA ASN A 299 -8.84 12.98 -4.63
C ASN A 299 -8.41 12.11 -5.82
N ASN A 300 -9.07 10.97 -6.04
CA ASN A 300 -8.75 10.04 -7.11
C ASN A 300 -7.25 9.66 -7.18
N HIS A 301 -6.59 9.57 -6.02
CA HIS A 301 -5.14 9.36 -5.94
C HIS A 301 -4.70 8.03 -6.56
N GLN A 302 -5.56 6.99 -6.59
CA GLN A 302 -5.21 5.73 -7.22
C GLN A 302 -5.05 5.85 -8.74
N GLU A 303 -5.88 6.66 -9.40
CA GLU A 303 -5.71 6.90 -10.83
C GLU A 303 -4.41 7.68 -11.09
N ALA A 304 -4.10 8.71 -10.29
CA ALA A 304 -2.84 9.43 -10.42
C ALA A 304 -1.62 8.50 -10.22
N ASN A 305 -1.65 7.65 -9.19
CA ASN A 305 -0.61 6.65 -8.97
C ASN A 305 -0.44 5.71 -10.17
N ALA A 306 -1.56 5.21 -10.75
CA ALA A 306 -1.51 4.32 -11.91
C ALA A 306 -0.96 5.01 -13.16
N ARG A 307 -1.38 6.28 -13.41
CA ARG A 307 -0.90 7.08 -14.54
C ARG A 307 0.61 7.32 -14.50
N SER A 308 1.20 7.49 -13.31
CA SER A 308 2.66 7.61 -13.19
C SER A 308 3.40 6.37 -13.70
N LEU A 309 2.84 5.15 -13.50
CA LEU A 309 3.43 3.92 -14.05
C LEU A 309 3.14 3.76 -15.55
N GLU A 310 1.91 4.06 -15.98
CA GLU A 310 1.49 3.95 -17.37
C GLU A 310 2.31 4.87 -18.28
N SER A 311 2.61 6.08 -17.84
CA SER A 311 3.34 7.10 -18.63
C SER A 311 4.74 6.66 -19.08
N VAL A 312 5.35 5.71 -18.34
CA VAL A 312 6.66 5.13 -18.67
C VAL A 312 6.56 3.71 -19.25
N GLY A 313 5.35 3.21 -19.45
CA GLY A 313 5.10 1.87 -19.98
C GLY A 313 5.28 0.74 -18.94
N ALA A 314 5.28 1.05 -17.65
CA ALA A 314 5.42 0.07 -16.56
C ALA A 314 4.10 -0.65 -16.21
N ALA A 315 2.97 -0.12 -16.65
CA ALA A 315 1.65 -0.70 -16.41
C ALA A 315 0.67 -0.35 -17.54
N GLU A 316 -0.41 -1.13 -17.63
CA GLU A 316 -1.63 -0.79 -18.35
C GLU A 316 -2.73 -0.44 -17.36
N ILE A 317 -3.69 0.40 -17.76
CA ILE A 317 -4.83 0.78 -16.92
C ILE A 317 -6.13 0.28 -17.54
N ILE A 318 -7.00 -0.29 -16.70
CA ILE A 318 -8.42 -0.48 -16.98
C ILE A 318 -9.18 0.35 -15.95
N LEU A 319 -9.89 1.38 -16.38
CA LEU A 319 -10.74 2.15 -15.46
C LEU A 319 -11.94 1.29 -15.01
N GLU A 320 -12.37 1.46 -13.76
CA GLU A 320 -13.42 0.61 -13.19
C GLU A 320 -14.73 0.64 -14.03
N ARG A 321 -15.03 1.73 -14.73
CA ARG A 321 -16.17 1.84 -15.64
C ARG A 321 -16.01 1.03 -16.94
N GLU A 322 -14.80 0.63 -17.28
CA GLU A 322 -14.42 -0.15 -18.47
C GLU A 322 -14.11 -1.61 -18.13
N LEU A 323 -14.20 -1.94 -16.82
CA LEU A 323 -13.84 -3.26 -16.31
C LEU A 323 -14.95 -4.26 -16.58
N SER A 324 -14.64 -5.34 -17.30
CA SER A 324 -15.50 -6.47 -17.59
C SER A 324 -14.68 -7.76 -17.66
N GLY A 325 -15.35 -8.92 -17.76
CA GLY A 325 -14.67 -10.22 -17.99
C GLY A 325 -13.84 -10.19 -19.27
N SER A 326 -14.44 -9.77 -20.38
CA SER A 326 -13.77 -9.68 -21.69
C SER A 326 -12.60 -8.68 -21.67
N SER A 327 -12.73 -7.50 -21.05
CA SER A 327 -11.63 -6.54 -20.99
C SER A 327 -10.44 -7.07 -20.18
N LEU A 328 -10.68 -7.87 -19.12
CA LEU A 328 -9.62 -8.57 -18.38
C LEU A 328 -8.94 -9.63 -19.25
N ILE A 329 -9.70 -10.50 -19.92
CA ILE A 329 -9.17 -11.55 -20.80
C ILE A 329 -8.30 -10.91 -21.89
N ASP A 330 -8.79 -9.89 -22.56
CA ASP A 330 -8.09 -9.27 -23.69
C ASP A 330 -6.77 -8.61 -23.23
N ARG A 331 -6.79 -7.86 -22.13
CA ARG A 331 -5.56 -7.22 -21.60
C ARG A 331 -4.57 -8.26 -21.07
N MET A 332 -5.04 -9.25 -20.32
CA MET A 332 -4.18 -10.32 -19.78
C MET A 332 -3.58 -11.17 -20.90
N SER A 333 -4.37 -11.54 -21.91
CA SER A 333 -3.87 -12.33 -23.04
C SER A 333 -2.88 -11.54 -23.90
N ALA A 334 -3.13 -10.26 -24.16
CA ALA A 334 -2.23 -9.39 -24.91
C ALA A 334 -0.84 -9.24 -24.25
N LEU A 335 -0.76 -9.37 -22.92
CA LEU A 335 0.51 -9.35 -22.18
C LEU A 335 1.10 -10.75 -22.05
N LEU A 336 0.33 -11.73 -21.56
CA LEU A 336 0.85 -13.07 -21.24
C LEU A 336 1.32 -13.87 -22.46
N LEU A 337 0.80 -13.58 -23.66
CA LEU A 337 1.15 -14.22 -24.91
C LEU A 337 2.27 -13.51 -25.69
N ASP A 338 2.72 -12.33 -25.20
CA ASP A 338 3.80 -11.55 -25.82
C ASP A 338 4.95 -11.37 -24.82
N ASP A 339 5.91 -12.28 -24.85
CA ASP A 339 7.07 -12.26 -23.94
C ASP A 339 7.95 -11.01 -24.14
N HIS A 340 8.00 -10.45 -25.36
CA HIS A 340 8.74 -9.21 -25.61
C HIS A 340 8.08 -8.01 -24.93
N ARG A 341 6.73 -7.90 -25.02
CA ARG A 341 5.95 -6.86 -24.34
C ARG A 341 6.05 -7.00 -22.83
N LEU A 342 5.98 -8.23 -22.29
CA LEU A 342 6.20 -8.49 -20.86
C LEU A 342 7.58 -8.03 -20.41
N ALA A 343 8.64 -8.39 -21.13
CA ALA A 343 10.01 -8.01 -20.81
C ALA A 343 10.19 -6.49 -20.81
N LYS A 344 9.66 -5.80 -21.83
CA LYS A 344 9.70 -4.33 -21.92
C LYS A 344 8.98 -3.67 -20.76
N MET A 345 7.77 -4.13 -20.40
CA MET A 345 7.02 -3.61 -19.26
C MET A 345 7.72 -3.91 -17.94
N SER A 346 8.34 -5.08 -17.79
CA SER A 346 9.13 -5.44 -16.62
C SER A 346 10.33 -4.49 -16.42
N GLN A 347 11.06 -4.18 -17.48
CA GLN A 347 12.18 -3.23 -17.44
C GLN A 347 11.70 -1.83 -17.05
N ALA A 348 10.59 -1.36 -17.63
CA ALA A 348 10.00 -0.07 -17.30
C ALA A 348 9.53 -0.03 -15.83
N SER A 349 8.94 -1.11 -15.32
CA SER A 349 8.54 -1.25 -13.93
C SER A 349 9.76 -1.19 -12.99
N GLN A 350 10.82 -1.91 -13.33
CA GLN A 350 12.06 -1.93 -12.56
C GLN A 350 12.78 -0.57 -12.55
N PHE A 351 12.67 0.20 -13.63
CA PHE A 351 13.23 1.56 -13.70
C PHE A 351 12.62 2.51 -12.66
N LEU A 352 11.36 2.32 -12.31
CA LEU A 352 10.67 3.10 -11.26
C LEU A 352 10.97 2.61 -9.83
N ALA A 353 11.67 1.50 -9.68
CA ALA A 353 11.91 0.90 -8.37
C ALA A 353 12.79 1.80 -7.49
N VAL A 354 12.46 1.86 -6.21
CA VAL A 354 13.29 2.46 -5.16
C VAL A 354 13.56 1.41 -4.08
N PRO A 355 14.45 0.44 -4.38
CA PRO A 355 14.66 -0.72 -3.51
C PRO A 355 15.26 -0.36 -2.14
N ASP A 356 16.01 0.73 -2.07
CA ASP A 356 16.66 1.26 -0.88
C ASP A 356 15.81 2.28 -0.09
N SER A 357 14.50 2.31 -0.35
CA SER A 357 13.58 3.30 0.24
C SER A 357 13.61 3.35 1.78
N ALA A 358 13.64 2.19 2.46
CA ALA A 358 13.73 2.15 3.93
C ALA A 358 15.07 2.72 4.43
N SER A 359 16.18 2.47 3.73
CA SER A 359 17.49 3.03 4.03
C SER A 359 17.53 4.55 3.83
N ARG A 360 16.94 5.07 2.75
CA ARG A 360 16.82 6.52 2.52
C ARG A 360 16.04 7.21 3.64
N ILE A 361 14.94 6.59 4.09
CA ILE A 361 14.16 7.10 5.22
C ILE A 361 15.00 7.06 6.51
N ALA A 362 15.69 5.96 6.80
CA ALA A 362 16.56 5.85 7.98
C ALA A 362 17.64 6.95 8.00
N LEU A 363 18.26 7.23 6.85
CA LEU A 363 19.21 8.32 6.70
C LEU A 363 18.58 9.71 6.95
N ALA A 364 17.38 9.94 6.45
CA ALA A 364 16.65 11.19 6.71
C ALA A 364 16.31 11.35 8.20
N LEU A 365 15.90 10.28 8.87
CA LEU A 365 15.63 10.27 10.32
C LEU A 365 16.90 10.56 11.13
N SER A 366 18.02 9.92 10.79
CA SER A 366 19.32 10.18 11.47
C SER A 366 19.71 11.66 11.37
N ARG A 367 19.60 12.27 10.19
CA ARG A 367 19.95 13.69 10.00
C ARG A 367 19.14 14.64 10.87
N ILE A 368 17.84 14.40 11.04
CA ILE A 368 16.98 15.29 11.84
C ILE A 368 17.11 15.03 13.35
N THR A 369 17.63 13.88 13.77
CA THR A 369 17.89 13.57 15.19
C THR A 369 19.26 14.05 15.66
N THR A 370 20.27 14.06 14.78
CA THR A 370 21.65 14.51 15.11
C THR A 370 21.76 16.03 15.19
N ASN A 371 20.94 16.77 14.45
CA ASN A 371 20.93 18.25 14.42
C ASN A 371 20.07 18.88 15.54
N ARG A 372 19.99 18.24 16.68
CA ARG A 372 19.23 18.68 17.87
C ARG A 372 20.06 19.58 18.78
#